data_cf63025eee9ad732b559f16c49301a4b
#
_entry.id   cf63025eee9ad732b559f16c49301a4b
#
_cell.length_a   1.000
_cell.length_b   1.000
_cell.length_c   1.000
_cell.angle_alpha   90.00
_cell.angle_beta   90.00
_cell.angle_gamma   90.00
#
_symmetry.space_group_name_H-M   'P 1'
#
loop_
_entity.id
_entity.type
_entity.pdbx_description
1 polymer ?
#
loop_
_entity_poly.entity_id
_entity_poly.type
_entity_poly.pdbx_seq_one_letter_code
_entity_poly.pdbx_strand_id
1 'polypeptide(L)'
;MNANTYDAVVIGAGAGGLCAAARLVAAGKKVLVVESKDRVGGRASSETIEGFTVNVGAIAIERGGVFEETFGLLGVELDIREPSPATVFRVEGKVINVAKGGWGMLLGGFTKQAAKIGAKFADARAGDLPEAKLTTEEWLAQYTKNETVHAIFRNLCAAIFACNANELPARAFLTYFAVKGAFKRFGFCPRGTVGLWDDLAGGIRSRGGEVWLNAPVTALHTQGGDVTALTITRDGKAERIEARTVISNIGPRATAALPGGEAFGTAYIEQTKQVLKPAANIVINFATQERLIDMPGLITFGKTRRLCNMGELTATCPELAPAGWYLYVAYAVPIPALGDFDEATEIEASLQDLRDEFPGFAKAKMLSVRVMRGEWPAQRSCAGFDMPQDTPLANLWHVGDAVKDYGDGGTQACAYTGREAANKAIKLLDAVPA
;
A
#
# COMPACT_ATOMS: atom_id res chain seq x y z
N MET A 1 22.52 20.57 -22.61
CA MET A 1 21.90 19.21 -22.52
C MET A 1 20.76 19.14 -23.52
N ASN A 2 20.62 18.04 -24.26
CA ASN A 2 19.44 17.84 -25.10
C ASN A 2 18.16 17.94 -24.28
N ALA A 3 17.07 18.46 -24.83
CA ALA A 3 15.80 18.63 -24.14
C ALA A 3 15.28 17.31 -23.53
N ASN A 4 15.60 16.18 -24.14
CA ASN A 4 15.14 14.83 -23.78
C ASN A 4 16.12 14.03 -22.90
N THR A 5 17.09 14.67 -22.24
CA THR A 5 18.03 14.00 -21.31
C THR A 5 17.73 14.39 -19.87
N TYR A 6 17.60 13.39 -18.98
CA TYR A 6 17.32 13.55 -17.56
C TYR A 6 18.39 12.88 -16.70
N ASP A 7 18.64 13.43 -15.51
CA ASP A 7 19.46 12.76 -14.50
C ASP A 7 18.77 11.50 -14.00
N ALA A 8 17.45 11.58 -13.79
CA ALA A 8 16.66 10.44 -13.36
C ALA A 8 15.29 10.40 -14.07
N VAL A 9 14.89 9.21 -14.52
CA VAL A 9 13.52 8.92 -14.94
C VAL A 9 12.87 7.98 -13.93
N VAL A 10 11.69 8.36 -13.43
CA VAL A 10 10.91 7.57 -12.48
C VAL A 10 9.72 6.97 -13.22
N ILE A 11 9.63 5.64 -13.27
CA ILE A 11 8.56 4.89 -13.92
C ILE A 11 7.45 4.62 -12.90
N GLY A 12 6.30 5.26 -13.06
CA GLY A 12 5.12 5.14 -12.21
C GLY A 12 5.05 6.19 -11.10
N ALA A 13 3.98 6.99 -11.11
CA ALA A 13 3.69 8.04 -10.14
C ALA A 13 2.89 7.53 -8.91
N GLY A 14 3.16 6.32 -8.45
CA GLY A 14 2.66 5.82 -7.15
C GLY A 14 3.50 6.36 -5.99
N ALA A 15 3.14 6.00 -4.75
CA ALA A 15 3.76 6.50 -3.53
C ALA A 15 5.29 6.42 -3.52
N GLY A 16 5.87 5.27 -3.87
CA GLY A 16 7.32 5.10 -3.90
C GLY A 16 8.00 5.95 -4.96
N GLY A 17 7.42 6.03 -6.17
CA GLY A 17 7.95 6.80 -7.28
C GLY A 17 7.93 8.31 -7.01
N LEU A 18 6.81 8.84 -6.53
CA LEU A 18 6.70 10.27 -6.17
C LEU A 18 7.62 10.64 -5.01
N CYS A 19 7.75 9.77 -3.99
CA CYS A 19 8.67 10.00 -2.89
C CYS A 19 10.15 9.99 -3.34
N ALA A 20 10.51 9.12 -4.28
CA ALA A 20 11.84 9.13 -4.87
C ALA A 20 12.09 10.40 -5.69
N ALA A 21 11.15 10.77 -6.56
CA ALA A 21 11.22 11.97 -7.39
C ALA A 21 11.34 13.26 -6.56
N ALA A 22 10.55 13.37 -5.48
CA ALA A 22 10.59 14.49 -4.55
C ALA A 22 12.00 14.69 -3.96
N ARG A 23 12.66 13.61 -3.58
CA ARG A 23 14.02 13.67 -3.03
C ARG A 23 15.08 14.01 -4.08
N LEU A 24 14.92 13.49 -5.28
CA LEU A 24 15.81 13.80 -6.40
C LEU A 24 15.73 15.28 -6.80
N VAL A 25 14.53 15.85 -6.92
CA VAL A 25 14.38 17.29 -7.23
C VAL A 25 14.86 18.16 -6.08
N ALA A 26 14.65 17.75 -4.82
CA ALA A 26 15.21 18.45 -3.66
C ALA A 26 16.75 18.47 -3.66
N ALA A 27 17.39 17.45 -4.25
CA ALA A 27 18.85 17.39 -4.47
C ALA A 27 19.30 18.09 -5.76
N GLY A 28 18.41 18.84 -6.43
CA GLY A 28 18.74 19.62 -7.64
C GLY A 28 18.91 18.78 -8.91
N LYS A 29 18.43 17.55 -8.94
CA LYS A 29 18.52 16.69 -10.13
C LYS A 29 17.41 16.99 -11.12
N LYS A 30 17.68 16.88 -12.43
CA LYS A 30 16.68 16.97 -13.50
C LYS A 30 15.89 15.67 -13.59
N VAL A 31 14.62 15.70 -13.18
CA VAL A 31 13.80 14.50 -12.99
C VAL A 31 12.57 14.52 -13.89
N LEU A 32 12.28 13.38 -14.51
CA LEU A 32 11.02 13.10 -15.18
C LEU A 32 10.31 11.93 -14.48
N VAL A 33 9.07 12.14 -14.05
CA VAL A 33 8.15 11.08 -13.61
C VAL A 33 7.20 10.77 -14.74
N VAL A 34 7.03 9.50 -15.08
CA VAL A 34 6.07 9.04 -16.11
C VAL A 34 5.05 8.10 -15.52
N GLU A 35 3.78 8.35 -15.81
CA GLU A 35 2.64 7.58 -15.32
C GLU A 35 1.73 7.17 -16.49
N SER A 36 1.37 5.90 -16.52
CA SER A 36 0.51 5.34 -17.57
C SER A 36 -0.95 5.76 -17.46
N LYS A 37 -1.40 6.14 -16.28
CA LYS A 37 -2.77 6.57 -15.99
C LYS A 37 -2.91 8.08 -16.13
N ASP A 38 -4.15 8.53 -16.07
CA ASP A 38 -4.55 9.94 -16.07
C ASP A 38 -4.39 10.66 -14.73
N ARG A 39 -3.93 9.94 -13.68
CA ARG A 39 -3.77 10.44 -12.31
C ARG A 39 -2.58 9.85 -11.59
N VAL A 40 -2.11 10.56 -10.58
CA VAL A 40 -1.03 10.13 -9.67
C VAL A 40 -1.56 9.28 -8.49
N GLY A 41 -0.65 8.74 -7.68
CA GLY A 41 -0.94 8.01 -6.45
C GLY A 41 -1.10 6.50 -6.63
N GLY A 42 -1.27 6.03 -7.87
CA GLY A 42 -1.38 4.61 -8.17
C GLY A 42 -2.51 3.93 -7.38
N ARG A 43 -2.19 2.86 -6.63
CA ARG A 43 -3.14 2.11 -5.80
C ARG A 43 -3.54 2.82 -4.50
N ALA A 44 -2.84 3.85 -4.10
CA ALA A 44 -3.18 4.71 -2.97
C ALA A 44 -3.89 6.01 -3.41
N SER A 45 -4.61 5.98 -4.53
CA SER A 45 -5.33 7.12 -5.11
C SER A 45 -6.84 7.04 -4.81
N SER A 46 -7.55 8.06 -5.24
CA SER A 46 -9.01 8.15 -5.21
C SER A 46 -9.54 8.65 -6.54
N GLU A 47 -10.85 8.51 -6.75
CA GLU A 47 -11.56 8.99 -7.93
C GLU A 47 -12.95 9.51 -7.55
N THR A 48 -13.59 10.27 -8.43
CA THR A 48 -14.93 10.80 -8.19
C THR A 48 -15.97 9.97 -8.93
N ILE A 49 -16.97 9.46 -8.19
CA ILE A 49 -18.12 8.73 -8.73
C ILE A 49 -19.39 9.43 -8.23
N GLU A 50 -20.21 9.97 -9.12
CA GLU A 50 -21.48 10.62 -8.80
C GLU A 50 -21.39 11.67 -7.67
N GLY A 51 -20.29 12.43 -7.62
CA GLY A 51 -20.04 13.46 -6.61
C GLY A 51 -19.42 12.94 -5.30
N PHE A 52 -19.19 11.64 -5.16
CA PHE A 52 -18.45 11.05 -4.04
C PHE A 52 -16.98 10.86 -4.42
N THR A 53 -16.08 11.21 -3.53
CA THR A 53 -14.64 10.89 -3.70
C THR A 53 -14.32 9.58 -3.02
N VAL A 54 -14.17 8.53 -3.82
CA VAL A 54 -14.01 7.14 -3.37
C VAL A 54 -12.57 6.66 -3.50
N ASN A 55 -12.13 5.79 -2.60
CA ASN A 55 -10.79 5.22 -2.64
C ASN A 55 -10.71 4.07 -3.67
N VAL A 56 -9.63 4.05 -4.45
CA VAL A 56 -9.36 2.96 -5.40
C VAL A 56 -8.57 1.80 -4.79
N GLY A 57 -7.89 2.04 -3.68
CA GLY A 57 -7.06 1.07 -2.96
C GLY A 57 -6.91 1.44 -1.49
N ALA A 58 -5.83 2.08 -1.08
CA ALA A 58 -5.56 2.39 0.33
C ALA A 58 -6.71 3.12 1.02
N ILE A 59 -7.09 2.64 2.23
CA ILE A 59 -8.22 3.21 2.99
C ILE A 59 -7.84 4.49 3.73
N ALA A 60 -6.63 4.52 4.28
CA ALA A 60 -6.09 5.62 5.08
C ALA A 60 -4.60 5.79 4.76
N ILE A 61 -4.08 6.96 5.07
CA ILE A 61 -2.66 7.29 4.86
C ILE A 61 -1.99 7.48 6.22
N GLU A 62 -0.84 6.85 6.39
CA GLU A 62 -0.03 6.96 7.61
C GLU A 62 0.62 8.34 7.72
N ARG A 63 0.73 8.86 8.95
CA ARG A 63 1.43 10.10 9.27
C ARG A 63 2.78 9.84 9.94
N GLY A 64 3.66 10.84 9.84
CA GLY A 64 5.01 10.77 10.42
C GLY A 64 6.02 10.07 9.51
N GLY A 65 7.20 9.82 10.05
CA GLY A 65 8.27 9.07 9.40
C GLY A 65 8.75 9.66 8.07
N VAL A 66 9.30 8.79 7.24
CA VAL A 66 9.89 9.15 5.94
C VAL A 66 8.87 9.75 4.97
N PHE A 67 7.60 9.35 5.11
CA PHE A 67 6.53 9.87 4.27
C PHE A 67 6.32 11.36 4.50
N GLU A 68 6.05 11.78 5.74
CA GLU A 68 5.85 13.20 6.10
C GLU A 68 7.11 14.03 5.87
N GLU A 69 8.30 13.47 6.19
CA GLU A 69 9.60 14.08 5.86
C GLU A 69 9.72 14.42 4.38
N THR A 70 9.25 13.53 3.49
CA THR A 70 9.35 13.73 2.04
C THR A 70 8.51 14.93 1.56
N PHE A 71 7.32 15.13 2.10
CA PHE A 71 6.50 16.31 1.83
C PHE A 71 7.19 17.58 2.33
N GLY A 72 7.74 17.54 3.55
CA GLY A 72 8.47 18.64 4.15
C GLY A 72 9.70 19.10 3.35
N LEU A 73 10.40 18.20 2.66
CA LEU A 73 11.54 18.55 1.78
C LEU A 73 11.16 19.52 0.66
N LEU A 74 9.93 19.45 0.17
CA LEU A 74 9.42 20.32 -0.88
C LEU A 74 8.62 21.51 -0.35
N GLY A 75 8.41 21.60 0.98
CA GLY A 75 7.52 22.59 1.60
C GLY A 75 6.04 22.34 1.30
N VAL A 76 5.67 21.10 0.99
CA VAL A 76 4.29 20.70 0.70
C VAL A 76 3.60 20.30 2.01
N GLU A 77 2.43 20.86 2.27
CA GLU A 77 1.62 20.47 3.42
C GLU A 77 1.03 19.08 3.25
N LEU A 78 1.07 18.29 4.31
CA LEU A 78 0.47 16.98 4.37
C LEU A 78 -0.95 17.08 4.94
N ASP A 79 -1.94 17.32 4.06
CA ASP A 79 -3.34 17.49 4.45
C ASP A 79 -4.02 16.14 4.77
N ILE A 80 -3.75 15.65 5.98
CA ILE A 80 -4.33 14.42 6.53
C ILE A 80 -4.99 14.73 7.86
N ARG A 81 -6.28 14.42 8.00
CA ARG A 81 -7.04 14.56 9.23
C ARG A 81 -7.09 13.24 10.00
N GLU A 82 -6.59 13.28 11.23
CA GLU A 82 -6.52 12.09 12.10
C GLU A 82 -7.85 11.90 12.85
N PRO A 83 -8.50 10.74 12.72
CA PRO A 83 -9.72 10.46 13.48
C PRO A 83 -9.41 10.12 14.94
N SER A 84 -10.38 10.40 15.85
CA SER A 84 -10.27 10.02 17.25
C SER A 84 -11.57 9.38 17.75
N PRO A 85 -11.54 8.09 18.18
CA PRO A 85 -10.39 7.18 18.19
C PRO A 85 -9.95 6.78 16.77
N ALA A 86 -8.65 6.50 16.59
CA ALA A 86 -8.11 6.14 15.29
C ALA A 86 -8.59 4.76 14.81
N THR A 87 -8.64 3.79 15.72
CA THR A 87 -9.03 2.41 15.42
C THR A 87 -9.82 1.80 16.59
N VAL A 88 -10.82 1.00 16.24
CA VAL A 88 -11.51 0.11 17.17
C VAL A 88 -11.67 -1.28 16.55
N PHE A 89 -11.91 -2.29 17.38
CA PHE A 89 -12.34 -3.62 16.94
C PHE A 89 -13.84 -3.76 17.11
N ARG A 90 -14.48 -4.45 16.15
CA ARG A 90 -15.88 -4.86 16.28
C ARG A 90 -15.95 -6.39 16.23
N VAL A 91 -16.35 -6.97 17.34
CA VAL A 91 -16.44 -8.43 17.54
C VAL A 91 -17.84 -8.77 18.00
N GLU A 92 -18.58 -9.53 17.20
CA GLU A 92 -19.96 -9.91 17.49
C GLU A 92 -20.85 -8.70 17.88
N GLY A 93 -20.75 -7.63 17.08
CA GLY A 93 -21.50 -6.39 17.30
C GLY A 93 -20.95 -5.46 18.39
N LYS A 94 -20.02 -5.92 19.24
CA LYS A 94 -19.43 -5.11 20.33
C LYS A 94 -18.21 -4.34 19.84
N VAL A 95 -18.16 -3.05 20.16
CA VAL A 95 -17.01 -2.19 19.85
C VAL A 95 -16.01 -2.24 21.00
N ILE A 96 -14.74 -2.54 20.70
CA ILE A 96 -13.63 -2.67 21.64
C ILE A 96 -12.54 -1.69 21.26
N ASN A 97 -12.30 -0.69 22.13
CA ASN A 97 -11.21 0.27 21.93
C ASN A 97 -9.92 -0.25 22.59
N VAL A 98 -8.96 -0.68 21.75
CA VAL A 98 -7.68 -1.24 22.24
C VAL A 98 -6.76 -0.21 22.87
N ALA A 99 -6.88 1.07 22.50
CA ALA A 99 -6.12 2.14 23.13
C ALA A 99 -6.50 2.36 24.61
N LYS A 100 -7.70 1.90 25.01
CA LYS A 100 -8.20 1.91 26.40
C LYS A 100 -8.03 0.58 27.13
N GLY A 101 -7.05 -0.25 26.74
CA GLY A 101 -6.74 -1.52 27.40
C GLY A 101 -7.49 -2.75 26.87
N GLY A 102 -8.15 -2.66 25.71
CA GLY A 102 -8.96 -3.75 25.14
C GLY A 102 -8.19 -4.97 24.60
N TRP A 103 -6.85 -4.93 24.56
CA TRP A 103 -6.05 -6.05 24.04
C TRP A 103 -6.28 -7.37 24.77
N GLY A 104 -6.43 -7.37 26.11
CA GLY A 104 -6.72 -8.57 26.85
C GLY A 104 -8.01 -9.23 26.38
N MET A 105 -9.06 -8.46 26.07
CA MET A 105 -10.33 -8.98 25.54
C MET A 105 -10.15 -9.60 24.15
N LEU A 106 -9.35 -8.97 23.28
CA LEU A 106 -9.08 -9.49 21.95
C LEU A 106 -8.26 -10.78 21.95
N LEU A 107 -7.37 -10.94 22.93
CA LEU A 107 -6.53 -12.15 23.07
C LEU A 107 -7.23 -13.30 23.85
N GLY A 108 -8.51 -13.17 24.15
CA GLY A 108 -9.27 -14.19 24.89
C GLY A 108 -9.36 -13.95 26.40
N GLY A 109 -9.28 -12.70 26.83
CA GLY A 109 -9.40 -12.27 28.22
C GLY A 109 -8.11 -12.47 29.04
N PHE A 110 -8.26 -12.48 30.38
CA PHE A 110 -7.14 -12.68 31.31
C PHE A 110 -6.82 -14.18 31.49
N THR A 111 -6.55 -14.87 30.39
CA THR A 111 -6.22 -16.30 30.40
C THR A 111 -4.72 -16.53 30.33
N LYS A 112 -4.26 -17.73 30.74
CA LYS A 112 -2.87 -18.15 30.59
C LYS A 112 -2.42 -18.12 29.12
N GLN A 113 -3.33 -18.42 28.20
CA GLN A 113 -3.09 -18.38 26.75
C GLN A 113 -2.87 -16.95 26.26
N ALA A 114 -3.72 -16.01 26.67
CA ALA A 114 -3.55 -14.60 26.35
C ALA A 114 -2.22 -14.03 26.86
N ALA A 115 -1.82 -14.41 28.08
CA ALA A 115 -0.53 -14.03 28.64
C ALA A 115 0.65 -14.59 27.83
N LYS A 116 0.55 -15.85 27.37
CA LYS A 116 1.58 -16.46 26.50
C LYS A 116 1.70 -15.75 25.16
N ILE A 117 0.57 -15.42 24.51
CA ILE A 117 0.58 -14.67 23.26
C ILE A 117 1.20 -13.28 23.49
N GLY A 118 0.79 -12.57 24.56
CA GLY A 118 1.35 -11.27 24.93
C GLY A 118 2.87 -11.32 25.19
N ALA A 119 3.37 -12.37 25.85
CA ALA A 119 4.81 -12.57 26.06
C ALA A 119 5.56 -12.71 24.72
N LYS A 120 4.98 -13.38 23.72
CA LYS A 120 5.62 -13.53 22.39
C LYS A 120 5.77 -12.23 21.64
N PHE A 121 4.93 -11.24 21.88
CA PHE A 121 5.16 -9.89 21.37
C PHE A 121 6.34 -9.18 22.07
N ALA A 122 6.55 -9.46 23.37
CA ALA A 122 7.72 -8.96 24.08
C ALA A 122 9.01 -9.66 23.62
N ASP A 123 8.98 -10.98 23.45
CA ASP A 123 10.09 -11.76 22.89
C ASP A 123 10.49 -11.25 21.50
N ALA A 124 9.51 -11.00 20.63
CA ALA A 124 9.74 -10.46 19.29
C ALA A 124 10.42 -9.07 19.34
N ARG A 125 10.02 -8.19 20.27
CA ARG A 125 10.72 -6.89 20.49
C ARG A 125 12.15 -7.06 20.93
N ALA A 126 12.47 -8.14 21.64
CA ALA A 126 13.83 -8.49 22.06
C ALA A 126 14.62 -9.23 20.94
N GLY A 127 14.02 -9.45 19.77
CA GLY A 127 14.68 -10.11 18.63
C GLY A 127 14.40 -11.61 18.51
N ASP A 128 13.66 -12.23 19.45
CA ASP A 128 13.24 -13.64 19.36
C ASP A 128 12.01 -13.76 18.45
N LEU A 129 12.27 -13.97 17.18
CA LEU A 129 11.26 -14.10 16.12
C LEU A 129 11.12 -15.57 15.66
N PRO A 130 9.89 -16.04 15.33
CA PRO A 130 9.69 -17.40 14.84
C PRO A 130 10.36 -17.63 13.49
N GLU A 131 10.45 -18.88 13.08
CA GLU A 131 10.95 -19.27 11.76
C GLU A 131 10.14 -18.61 10.63
N ALA A 132 10.82 -18.22 9.54
CA ALA A 132 10.19 -17.51 8.44
C ALA A 132 9.11 -18.32 7.70
N LYS A 133 9.19 -19.66 7.74
CA LYS A 133 8.22 -20.56 7.08
C LYS A 133 6.94 -20.80 7.87
N LEU A 134 6.94 -20.51 9.18
CA LEU A 134 5.78 -20.69 10.05
C LEU A 134 4.74 -19.60 9.74
N THR A 135 3.52 -20.02 9.37
CA THR A 135 2.42 -19.08 9.14
C THR A 135 1.89 -18.48 10.45
N THR A 136 1.21 -17.35 10.37
CA THR A 136 0.61 -16.70 11.56
C THR A 136 -0.44 -17.60 12.21
N GLU A 137 -1.22 -18.36 11.41
CA GLU A 137 -2.21 -19.31 11.92
C GLU A 137 -1.54 -20.47 12.66
N GLU A 138 -0.53 -21.12 12.07
CA GLU A 138 0.23 -22.21 12.71
C GLU A 138 0.95 -21.74 13.98
N TRP A 139 1.53 -20.54 13.95
CA TRP A 139 2.14 -19.94 15.12
C TRP A 139 1.11 -19.73 16.25
N LEU A 140 -0.05 -19.15 15.93
CA LEU A 140 -1.10 -18.87 16.90
C LEU A 140 -1.69 -20.16 17.50
N ALA A 141 -1.84 -21.21 16.69
CA ALA A 141 -2.36 -22.51 17.09
C ALA A 141 -1.53 -23.20 18.19
N GLN A 142 -0.24 -22.83 18.34
CA GLN A 142 0.62 -23.33 19.43
C GLN A 142 0.19 -22.80 20.80
N TYR A 143 -0.55 -21.68 20.86
CA TYR A 143 -0.91 -21.00 22.10
C TYR A 143 -2.39 -21.05 22.41
N THR A 144 -3.25 -21.08 21.41
CA THR A 144 -4.71 -21.09 21.58
C THR A 144 -5.44 -21.82 20.46
N LYS A 145 -6.58 -22.43 20.81
CA LYS A 145 -7.54 -22.98 19.85
C LYS A 145 -8.84 -22.16 19.82
N ASN A 146 -8.85 -20.98 20.42
CA ASN A 146 -10.03 -20.13 20.48
C ASN A 146 -10.31 -19.54 19.10
N GLU A 147 -11.43 -19.94 18.48
CA GLU A 147 -11.83 -19.51 17.13
C GLU A 147 -11.98 -18.00 16.99
N THR A 148 -12.44 -17.30 18.03
CA THR A 148 -12.59 -15.85 18.01
C THR A 148 -11.22 -15.18 17.95
N VAL A 149 -10.22 -15.69 18.69
CA VAL A 149 -8.84 -15.17 18.63
C VAL A 149 -8.25 -15.43 17.24
N HIS A 150 -8.42 -16.63 16.69
CA HIS A 150 -7.98 -16.94 15.34
C HIS A 150 -8.63 -16.03 14.29
N ALA A 151 -9.94 -15.76 14.38
CA ALA A 151 -10.65 -14.86 13.48
C ALA A 151 -10.13 -13.40 13.56
N ILE A 152 -9.84 -12.92 14.78
CA ILE A 152 -9.24 -11.59 14.99
C ILE A 152 -7.85 -11.51 14.32
N PHE A 153 -6.99 -12.52 14.52
CA PHE A 153 -5.66 -12.53 13.91
C PHE A 153 -5.73 -12.63 12.38
N ARG A 154 -6.65 -13.44 11.84
CA ARG A 154 -6.91 -13.50 10.39
C ARG A 154 -7.25 -12.11 9.85
N ASN A 155 -8.18 -11.42 10.49
CA ASN A 155 -8.62 -10.10 10.02
C ASN A 155 -7.55 -9.00 10.23
N LEU A 156 -6.68 -9.13 11.24
CA LEU A 156 -5.49 -8.28 11.38
C LEU A 156 -4.49 -8.50 10.23
N CYS A 157 -4.21 -9.77 9.90
CA CYS A 157 -3.38 -10.10 8.74
C CYS A 157 -3.99 -9.52 7.45
N ALA A 158 -5.28 -9.71 7.26
CA ALA A 158 -6.02 -9.21 6.10
C ALA A 158 -6.01 -7.67 6.00
N ALA A 159 -6.29 -6.98 7.11
CA ALA A 159 -6.38 -5.52 7.14
C ALA A 159 -5.05 -4.80 6.86
N ILE A 160 -3.93 -5.39 7.29
CA ILE A 160 -2.61 -4.75 7.20
C ILE A 160 -1.83 -5.25 5.98
N PHE A 161 -1.89 -6.56 5.71
CA PHE A 161 -1.03 -7.20 4.70
C PHE A 161 -1.79 -7.68 3.46
N ALA A 162 -3.12 -7.55 3.44
CA ALA A 162 -3.98 -8.12 2.40
C ALA A 162 -3.77 -9.64 2.20
N CYS A 163 -3.38 -10.35 3.26
CA CYS A 163 -3.12 -11.79 3.26
C CYS A 163 -3.89 -12.46 4.40
N ASN A 164 -4.27 -13.73 4.24
CA ASN A 164 -4.86 -14.48 5.33
C ASN A 164 -3.80 -14.98 6.33
N ALA A 165 -4.21 -15.35 7.54
CA ALA A 165 -3.27 -15.79 8.59
C ALA A 165 -2.49 -17.07 8.22
N ASN A 166 -3.07 -17.93 7.39
CA ASN A 166 -2.43 -19.14 6.85
C ASN A 166 -1.52 -18.87 5.63
N GLU A 167 -1.45 -17.64 5.14
CA GLU A 167 -0.62 -17.21 4.02
C GLU A 167 0.53 -16.29 4.47
N LEU A 168 0.33 -15.54 5.58
CA LEU A 168 1.30 -14.58 6.09
C LEU A 168 2.29 -15.26 7.05
N PRO A 169 3.62 -15.13 6.84
CA PRO A 169 4.61 -15.59 7.81
C PRO A 169 4.42 -14.91 9.20
N ALA A 170 4.40 -15.73 10.26
CA ALA A 170 4.30 -15.22 11.64
C ALA A 170 5.42 -14.22 11.98
N ARG A 171 6.61 -14.47 11.44
CA ARG A 171 7.74 -13.57 11.57
C ARG A 171 7.45 -12.19 10.99
N ALA A 172 6.82 -12.09 9.81
CA ALA A 172 6.43 -10.81 9.21
C ALA A 172 5.38 -10.09 10.05
N PHE A 173 4.35 -10.82 10.51
CA PHE A 173 3.32 -10.31 11.40
C PHE A 173 3.93 -9.72 12.69
N LEU A 174 4.77 -10.47 13.39
CA LEU A 174 5.40 -10.03 14.63
C LEU A 174 6.40 -8.88 14.43
N THR A 175 7.13 -8.86 13.32
CA THR A 175 8.02 -7.74 12.97
C THR A 175 7.21 -6.45 12.84
N TYR A 176 6.09 -6.47 12.15
CA TYR A 176 5.24 -5.28 12.01
C TYR A 176 4.65 -4.84 13.35
N PHE A 177 3.98 -5.75 14.06
CA PHE A 177 3.22 -5.40 15.28
C PHE A 177 4.08 -5.17 16.51
N ALA A 178 5.17 -5.91 16.67
CA ALA A 178 6.00 -5.85 17.87
C ALA A 178 7.26 -5.03 17.68
N VAL A 179 7.96 -5.14 16.55
CA VAL A 179 9.26 -4.51 16.32
C VAL A 179 9.10 -3.12 15.71
N LYS A 180 8.32 -2.99 14.64
CA LYS A 180 8.12 -1.71 13.94
C LYS A 180 7.01 -0.84 14.54
N GLY A 181 6.22 -1.39 15.44
CA GLY A 181 5.11 -0.73 16.13
C GLY A 181 3.87 -0.60 15.25
N ALA A 182 2.86 -1.40 15.57
CA ALA A 182 1.54 -1.32 14.94
C ALA A 182 0.75 -0.10 15.40
N PHE A 183 -0.31 0.23 14.66
CA PHE A 183 -1.24 1.32 14.97
C PHE A 183 -0.58 2.69 15.03
N LYS A 184 0.27 2.96 14.05
CA LYS A 184 0.84 4.28 13.82
C LYS A 184 -0.27 5.30 13.57
N ARG A 185 0.09 6.59 13.67
CA ARG A 185 -0.81 7.68 13.32
C ARG A 185 -1.18 7.59 11.84
N PHE A 186 -2.47 7.72 11.54
CA PHE A 186 -3.00 7.72 10.18
C PHE A 186 -4.27 8.57 10.12
N GLY A 187 -4.70 8.91 8.92
CA GLY A 187 -5.93 9.64 8.73
C GLY A 187 -6.45 9.61 7.30
N PHE A 188 -7.42 10.46 7.08
CA PHE A 188 -8.13 10.61 5.82
C PHE A 188 -7.83 11.95 5.18
N CYS A 189 -7.90 12.01 3.86
CA CYS A 189 -7.54 13.19 3.07
C CYS A 189 -8.81 13.88 2.61
N PRO A 190 -9.04 15.18 2.91
CA PRO A 190 -10.29 15.88 2.62
C PRO A 190 -10.56 16.08 1.12
N ARG A 191 -9.51 16.03 0.28
CA ARG A 191 -9.62 16.04 -1.19
C ARG A 191 -9.45 14.64 -1.80
N GLY A 192 -9.66 13.58 -0.99
CA GLY A 192 -9.28 12.22 -1.34
C GLY A 192 -7.76 12.02 -1.35
N THR A 193 -7.34 10.77 -1.40
CA THR A 193 -5.91 10.47 -1.44
C THR A 193 -5.23 10.97 -2.72
N VAL A 194 -5.96 11.10 -3.83
CA VAL A 194 -5.43 11.69 -5.07
C VAL A 194 -4.96 13.13 -4.85
N GLY A 195 -5.71 13.95 -4.09
CA GLY A 195 -5.33 15.33 -3.80
C GLY A 195 -3.98 15.46 -3.09
N LEU A 196 -3.69 14.51 -2.19
CA LEU A 196 -2.39 14.43 -1.51
C LEU A 196 -1.24 14.20 -2.51
N TRP A 197 -1.43 13.28 -3.44
CA TRP A 197 -0.43 12.98 -4.45
C TRP A 197 -0.28 14.08 -5.50
N ASP A 198 -1.36 14.79 -5.83
CA ASP A 198 -1.34 15.97 -6.70
C ASP A 198 -0.50 17.08 -6.08
N ASP A 199 -0.61 17.32 -4.76
CA ASP A 199 0.20 18.29 -4.04
C ASP A 199 1.69 17.93 -4.10
N LEU A 200 2.03 16.65 -3.86
CA LEU A 200 3.42 16.19 -3.96
C LEU A 200 3.95 16.32 -5.39
N ALA A 201 3.15 15.96 -6.39
CA ALA A 201 3.49 16.15 -7.81
C ALA A 201 3.63 17.64 -8.18
N GLY A 202 2.79 18.50 -7.62
CA GLY A 202 2.89 19.96 -7.70
C GLY A 202 4.21 20.48 -7.11
N GLY A 203 4.59 19.97 -5.94
CA GLY A 203 5.87 20.26 -5.29
C GLY A 203 7.07 19.82 -6.14
N ILE A 204 7.00 18.66 -6.78
CA ILE A 204 8.04 18.21 -7.73
C ILE A 204 8.16 19.18 -8.91
N ARG A 205 7.02 19.56 -9.53
CA ARG A 205 7.00 20.51 -10.66
C ARG A 205 7.55 21.89 -10.27
N SER A 206 7.22 22.39 -9.09
CA SER A 206 7.70 23.71 -8.62
C SER A 206 9.22 23.74 -8.40
N ARG A 207 9.87 22.60 -8.28
CA ARG A 207 11.33 22.43 -8.18
C ARG A 207 11.97 22.07 -9.52
N GLY A 208 11.25 22.24 -10.65
CA GLY A 208 11.76 21.99 -12.00
C GLY A 208 11.71 20.53 -12.45
N GLY A 209 11.09 19.63 -11.69
CA GLY A 209 10.80 18.28 -12.13
C GLY A 209 9.58 18.26 -13.08
N GLU A 210 9.51 17.23 -13.89
CA GLU A 210 8.38 17.00 -14.81
C GLU A 210 7.59 15.77 -14.36
N VAL A 211 6.25 15.83 -14.50
CA VAL A 211 5.35 14.69 -14.24
C VAL A 211 4.41 14.59 -15.43
N TRP A 212 4.57 13.52 -16.20
CA TRP A 212 3.75 13.20 -17.37
C TRP A 212 2.74 12.11 -17.04
N LEU A 213 1.48 12.40 -17.27
CA LEU A 213 0.36 11.46 -17.17
C LEU A 213 0.03 10.92 -18.57
N ASN A 214 -0.71 9.80 -18.64
CA ASN A 214 -1.01 9.11 -19.91
C ASN A 214 0.25 8.83 -20.74
N ALA A 215 1.36 8.56 -20.05
CA ALA A 215 2.69 8.42 -20.62
C ALA A 215 3.34 7.07 -20.23
N PRO A 216 2.80 5.93 -20.71
CA PRO A 216 3.38 4.62 -20.41
C PRO A 216 4.78 4.47 -20.99
N VAL A 217 5.67 3.87 -20.19
CA VAL A 217 6.96 3.34 -20.70
C VAL A 217 6.66 2.08 -21.48
N THR A 218 7.14 2.00 -22.71
CA THR A 218 6.90 0.89 -23.63
C THR A 218 8.16 0.09 -23.97
N ALA A 219 9.36 0.59 -23.66
CA ALA A 219 10.61 -0.15 -23.78
C ALA A 219 11.73 0.43 -22.91
N LEU A 220 12.66 -0.43 -22.52
CA LEU A 220 13.95 -0.07 -21.94
C LEU A 220 15.04 -0.21 -23.01
N HIS A 221 16.01 0.69 -23.03
CA HIS A 221 17.19 0.59 -23.86
C HIS A 221 18.42 0.48 -22.98
N THR A 222 19.17 -0.60 -23.15
CA THR A 222 20.30 -0.92 -22.29
C THR A 222 21.59 -1.00 -23.08
N GLN A 223 22.71 -0.64 -22.47
CA GLN A 223 24.04 -0.79 -22.99
C GLN A 223 25.04 -0.99 -21.85
N GLY A 224 25.90 -1.98 -21.92
CA GLY A 224 26.98 -2.18 -20.95
C GLY A 224 26.52 -2.50 -19.51
N GLY A 225 25.27 -2.96 -19.33
CA GLY A 225 24.70 -3.23 -17.99
C GLY A 225 23.94 -2.06 -17.39
N ASP A 226 23.79 -0.94 -18.12
CA ASP A 226 23.02 0.23 -17.71
C ASP A 226 21.80 0.45 -18.62
N VAL A 227 20.75 1.05 -18.07
CA VAL A 227 19.68 1.66 -18.88
C VAL A 227 20.16 3.01 -19.37
N THR A 228 20.18 3.21 -20.67
CA THR A 228 20.62 4.46 -21.30
C THR A 228 19.45 5.33 -21.74
N ALA A 229 18.31 4.73 -22.06
CA ALA A 229 17.11 5.45 -22.44
C ALA A 229 15.86 4.61 -22.22
N LEU A 230 14.69 5.27 -22.26
CA LEU A 230 13.38 4.65 -22.28
C LEU A 230 12.59 5.12 -23.51
N THR A 231 11.73 4.25 -24.04
CA THR A 231 10.68 4.68 -24.96
C THR A 231 9.40 4.93 -24.16
N ILE A 232 8.85 6.13 -24.30
CA ILE A 232 7.62 6.56 -23.62
C ILE A 232 6.62 6.92 -24.72
N THR A 233 5.39 6.44 -24.61
CA THR A 233 4.32 6.83 -25.52
C THR A 233 3.54 7.99 -24.91
N ARG A 234 3.48 9.12 -25.60
CA ARG A 234 2.74 10.32 -25.19
C ARG A 234 1.97 10.89 -26.37
N ASP A 235 0.70 11.22 -26.17
CA ASP A 235 -0.17 11.74 -27.24
C ASP A 235 -0.13 10.89 -28.54
N GLY A 236 -0.07 9.57 -28.36
CA GLY A 236 0.02 8.60 -29.47
C GLY A 236 1.39 8.53 -30.18
N LYS A 237 2.40 9.26 -29.70
CA LYS A 237 3.75 9.27 -30.27
C LYS A 237 4.74 8.61 -29.33
N ALA A 238 5.63 7.80 -29.88
CA ALA A 238 6.75 7.22 -29.15
C ALA A 238 7.91 8.23 -29.08
N GLU A 239 8.34 8.56 -27.89
CA GLU A 239 9.47 9.44 -27.61
C GLU A 239 10.58 8.64 -26.92
N ARG A 240 11.82 8.83 -27.40
CA ARG A 240 13.01 8.29 -26.75
C ARG A 240 13.54 9.32 -25.76
N ILE A 241 13.58 8.92 -24.48
CA ILE A 241 14.06 9.76 -23.38
C ILE A 241 15.35 9.14 -22.83
N GLU A 242 16.42 9.92 -22.83
CA GLU A 242 17.70 9.50 -22.25
C GLU A 242 17.70 9.70 -20.73
N ALA A 243 18.22 8.71 -19.99
CA ALA A 243 18.27 8.72 -18.55
C ALA A 243 19.63 8.24 -18.04
N ARG A 244 20.21 8.97 -17.09
CA ARG A 244 21.44 8.56 -16.40
C ARG A 244 21.13 7.53 -15.31
N THR A 245 19.94 7.64 -14.68
CA THR A 245 19.44 6.68 -13.67
C THR A 245 17.95 6.45 -13.87
N VAL A 246 17.47 5.27 -13.47
CA VAL A 246 16.05 4.89 -13.55
C VAL A 246 15.58 4.35 -12.21
N ILE A 247 14.42 4.82 -11.76
CA ILE A 247 13.74 4.28 -10.58
C ILE A 247 12.37 3.75 -11.02
N SER A 248 12.12 2.45 -10.82
CA SER A 248 10.87 1.83 -11.23
C SER A 248 9.95 1.54 -10.05
N ASN A 249 8.74 2.11 -10.10
CA ASN A 249 7.66 1.91 -9.13
C ASN A 249 6.53 0.99 -9.67
N ILE A 250 6.71 0.41 -10.84
CA ILE A 250 5.72 -0.53 -11.40
C ILE A 250 5.94 -1.98 -10.92
N GLY A 251 7.01 -2.20 -10.15
CA GLY A 251 7.40 -3.48 -9.56
C GLY A 251 8.33 -4.31 -10.45
N PRO A 252 9.13 -5.23 -9.83
CA PRO A 252 10.17 -5.98 -10.53
C PRO A 252 9.65 -6.80 -11.72
N ARG A 253 8.52 -7.52 -11.52
CA ARG A 253 7.93 -8.37 -12.56
C ARG A 253 7.48 -7.55 -13.78
N ALA A 254 6.76 -6.46 -13.55
CA ALA A 254 6.27 -5.61 -14.65
C ALA A 254 7.41 -4.88 -15.37
N THR A 255 8.43 -4.44 -14.63
CA THR A 255 9.62 -3.79 -15.24
C THR A 255 10.40 -4.76 -16.11
N ALA A 256 10.62 -5.99 -15.62
CA ALA A 256 11.34 -7.02 -16.39
C ALA A 256 10.54 -7.55 -17.59
N ALA A 257 9.23 -7.33 -17.61
CA ALA A 257 8.37 -7.70 -18.75
C ALA A 257 8.34 -6.64 -19.86
N LEU A 258 8.89 -5.44 -19.64
CA LEU A 258 9.00 -4.43 -20.70
C LEU A 258 9.95 -4.92 -21.82
N PRO A 259 9.70 -4.58 -23.10
CA PRO A 259 10.67 -4.74 -24.15
C PRO A 259 12.04 -4.16 -23.76
N GLY A 260 13.12 -4.91 -23.91
CA GLY A 260 14.45 -4.60 -23.37
C GLY A 260 14.70 -5.12 -21.96
N GLY A 261 13.66 -5.66 -21.28
CA GLY A 261 13.78 -6.23 -19.94
C GLY A 261 14.54 -7.58 -19.91
N GLU A 262 14.81 -8.21 -21.05
CA GLU A 262 15.70 -9.36 -21.14
C GLU A 262 17.12 -9.07 -20.64
N ALA A 263 17.51 -7.79 -20.60
CA ALA A 263 18.78 -7.34 -20.05
C ALA A 263 18.93 -7.59 -18.54
N PHE A 264 17.83 -7.83 -17.79
CA PHE A 264 17.91 -8.28 -16.40
C PHE A 264 18.46 -9.70 -16.27
N GLY A 265 18.45 -10.46 -17.35
CA GLY A 265 18.88 -11.87 -17.37
C GLY A 265 17.80 -12.84 -16.86
N THR A 266 17.85 -14.07 -17.41
CA THR A 266 16.83 -15.11 -17.12
C THR A 266 16.71 -15.43 -15.64
N ALA A 267 17.82 -15.49 -14.90
CA ALA A 267 17.81 -15.81 -13.47
C ALA A 267 17.01 -14.79 -12.65
N TYR A 268 17.21 -13.50 -12.93
CA TYR A 268 16.45 -12.44 -12.24
C TYR A 268 14.96 -12.48 -12.61
N ILE A 269 14.64 -12.64 -13.90
CA ILE A 269 13.25 -12.73 -14.37
C ILE A 269 12.52 -13.89 -13.68
N GLU A 270 13.14 -15.08 -13.62
CA GLU A 270 12.55 -16.22 -12.93
C GLU A 270 12.44 -15.98 -11.42
N GLN A 271 13.42 -15.34 -10.79
CA GLN A 271 13.34 -14.96 -9.38
C GLN A 271 12.12 -14.08 -9.09
N THR A 272 11.80 -13.11 -9.97
CA THR A 272 10.59 -12.26 -9.79
C THR A 272 9.30 -13.06 -9.75
N LYS A 273 9.24 -14.18 -10.49
CA LYS A 273 8.06 -15.07 -10.53
C LYS A 273 7.98 -15.98 -9.31
N GLN A 274 9.13 -16.48 -8.84
CA GLN A 274 9.21 -17.42 -7.73
C GLN A 274 9.03 -16.75 -6.36
N VAL A 275 9.67 -15.59 -6.16
CA VAL A 275 9.71 -14.91 -4.86
C VAL A 275 8.45 -14.10 -4.62
N LEU A 276 8.06 -13.24 -5.58
CA LEU A 276 6.94 -12.32 -5.39
C LEU A 276 5.62 -13.07 -5.30
N LYS A 277 4.84 -12.75 -4.25
CA LYS A 277 3.49 -13.28 -3.99
C LYS A 277 2.49 -12.12 -3.97
N PRO A 278 1.94 -11.75 -5.13
CA PRO A 278 0.92 -10.69 -5.19
C PRO A 278 -0.31 -11.08 -4.39
N ALA A 279 -0.80 -10.16 -3.58
CA ALA A 279 -1.97 -10.35 -2.72
C ALA A 279 -3.19 -9.61 -3.30
N ALA A 280 -4.36 -10.23 -3.17
CA ALA A 280 -5.61 -9.66 -3.60
C ALA A 280 -6.41 -9.07 -2.43
N ASN A 281 -7.23 -8.04 -2.72
CA ASN A 281 -8.31 -7.62 -1.85
C ASN A 281 -9.53 -7.14 -2.66
N ILE A 282 -10.62 -6.90 -1.95
CA ILE A 282 -11.86 -6.35 -2.49
C ILE A 282 -12.12 -5.03 -1.77
N VAL A 283 -12.17 -3.94 -2.55
CA VAL A 283 -12.47 -2.60 -2.07
C VAL A 283 -13.92 -2.28 -2.40
N ILE A 284 -14.71 -1.99 -1.37
CA ILE A 284 -16.15 -1.74 -1.49
C ILE A 284 -16.40 -0.31 -1.02
N ASN A 285 -16.79 0.58 -1.94
CA ASN A 285 -17.21 1.94 -1.63
C ASN A 285 -18.73 2.03 -1.72
N PHE A 286 -19.35 2.57 -0.68
CA PHE A 286 -20.79 2.77 -0.64
C PHE A 286 -21.17 3.96 0.22
N ALA A 287 -22.38 4.46 0.07
CA ALA A 287 -22.89 5.57 0.84
C ALA A 287 -24.29 5.29 1.39
N THR A 288 -24.63 5.92 2.52
CA THR A 288 -25.96 5.85 3.14
C THR A 288 -26.43 7.24 3.53
N GLN A 289 -27.75 7.42 3.64
CA GLN A 289 -28.34 8.66 4.18
C GLN A 289 -28.52 8.62 5.70
N GLU A 290 -28.47 7.43 6.28
CA GLU A 290 -28.45 7.23 7.74
C GLU A 290 -27.08 6.65 8.14
N ARG A 291 -26.48 7.19 9.21
CA ARG A 291 -25.18 6.70 9.69
C ARG A 291 -25.29 5.27 10.19
N LEU A 292 -24.42 4.39 9.71
CA LEU A 292 -24.41 2.98 10.13
C LEU A 292 -23.78 2.78 11.50
N ILE A 293 -22.75 3.56 11.81
CA ILE A 293 -22.02 3.50 13.07
C ILE A 293 -21.36 4.86 13.36
N ASP A 294 -21.45 5.31 14.60
CA ASP A 294 -20.78 6.54 15.05
C ASP A 294 -19.32 6.22 15.46
N MET A 295 -18.46 6.10 14.45
CA MET A 295 -17.04 5.80 14.63
C MET A 295 -16.21 6.51 13.56
N PRO A 296 -15.44 7.56 13.93
CA PRO A 296 -14.70 8.36 12.95
C PRO A 296 -13.46 7.66 12.39
N GLY A 297 -12.92 6.67 13.07
CA GLY A 297 -11.71 5.94 12.65
C GLY A 297 -12.02 4.62 11.96
N LEU A 298 -10.98 3.79 11.84
CA LEU A 298 -11.12 2.46 11.26
C LEU A 298 -11.74 1.47 12.23
N ILE A 299 -12.64 0.65 11.71
CA ILE A 299 -13.20 -0.52 12.39
C ILE A 299 -12.51 -1.75 11.83
N THR A 300 -11.85 -2.53 12.68
CA THR A 300 -11.35 -3.87 12.33
C THR A 300 -12.32 -4.90 12.85
N PHE A 301 -12.78 -5.80 11.99
CA PHE A 301 -13.76 -6.83 12.36
C PHE A 301 -13.09 -8.06 12.95
N GLY A 302 -13.71 -8.67 13.95
CA GLY A 302 -13.14 -9.84 14.63
C GLY A 302 -13.68 -11.17 14.17
N LYS A 303 -14.87 -11.24 13.56
CA LYS A 303 -15.52 -12.53 13.25
C LYS A 303 -16.41 -12.43 12.01
N THR A 304 -15.81 -12.04 10.91
CA THR A 304 -16.44 -11.94 9.59
C THR A 304 -15.86 -13.01 8.66
N ARG A 305 -16.47 -13.26 7.50
CA ARG A 305 -16.01 -14.26 6.53
C ARG A 305 -14.83 -13.71 5.71
N ARG A 306 -14.97 -12.47 5.22
CA ARG A 306 -14.03 -11.79 4.32
C ARG A 306 -13.74 -10.35 4.73
N LEU A 307 -14.73 -9.64 5.26
CA LEU A 307 -14.63 -8.24 5.67
C LEU A 307 -13.59 -8.10 6.78
N CYS A 308 -12.51 -7.35 6.54
CA CYS A 308 -11.45 -7.17 7.53
C CYS A 308 -11.50 -5.81 8.21
N ASN A 309 -11.75 -4.72 7.46
CA ASN A 309 -11.90 -3.39 8.03
C ASN A 309 -12.86 -2.50 7.23
N MET A 310 -13.28 -1.40 7.84
CA MET A 310 -14.14 -0.38 7.26
C MET A 310 -13.85 0.98 7.90
N GLY A 311 -14.01 2.06 7.14
CA GLY A 311 -14.00 3.44 7.64
C GLY A 311 -15.18 4.24 7.11
N GLU A 312 -15.76 5.10 7.96
CA GLU A 312 -16.64 6.20 7.54
C GLU A 312 -15.77 7.41 7.25
N LEU A 313 -15.55 7.72 5.98
CA LEU A 313 -14.65 8.80 5.57
C LEU A 313 -15.21 10.18 5.90
N THR A 314 -16.52 10.34 5.79
CA THR A 314 -17.22 11.62 6.01
C THR A 314 -17.29 12.06 7.47
N ALA A 315 -17.07 11.16 8.42
CA ALA A 315 -16.94 11.52 9.84
C ALA A 315 -15.76 12.47 10.10
N THR A 316 -14.71 12.37 9.29
CA THR A 316 -13.48 13.17 9.41
C THR A 316 -13.34 14.15 8.24
N CYS A 317 -13.79 13.76 7.06
CA CYS A 317 -13.68 14.52 5.80
C CYS A 317 -15.06 14.62 5.11
N PRO A 318 -15.97 15.45 5.62
CA PRO A 318 -17.33 15.58 5.07
C PRO A 318 -17.35 16.02 3.60
N GLU A 319 -16.28 16.63 3.11
CA GLU A 319 -16.12 17.09 1.72
C GLU A 319 -16.10 15.94 0.69
N LEU A 320 -15.88 14.70 1.15
CA LEU A 320 -15.77 13.51 0.27
C LEU A 320 -17.13 13.01 -0.25
N ALA A 321 -18.25 13.57 0.25
CA ALA A 321 -19.60 13.18 -0.17
C ALA A 321 -20.51 14.38 -0.36
N PRO A 322 -21.57 14.28 -1.16
CA PRO A 322 -22.64 15.25 -1.20
C PRO A 322 -23.31 15.42 0.19
N ALA A 323 -23.83 16.61 0.48
CA ALA A 323 -24.51 16.88 1.74
C ALA A 323 -25.64 15.87 2.03
N GLY A 324 -25.71 15.40 3.28
CA GLY A 324 -26.70 14.40 3.72
C GLY A 324 -26.34 12.95 3.42
N TRP A 325 -25.11 12.68 2.96
CA TRP A 325 -24.61 11.33 2.74
C TRP A 325 -23.42 11.02 3.64
N TYR A 326 -23.35 9.76 4.10
CA TYR A 326 -22.23 9.17 4.82
C TYR A 326 -21.50 8.21 3.87
N LEU A 327 -20.22 8.48 3.60
CA LEU A 327 -19.39 7.69 2.70
C LEU A 327 -18.55 6.67 3.48
N TYR A 328 -18.62 5.44 3.04
CA TYR A 328 -17.88 4.31 3.61
C TYR A 328 -16.96 3.68 2.58
N VAL A 329 -15.80 3.22 3.05
CA VAL A 329 -14.97 2.29 2.34
C VAL A 329 -14.71 1.07 3.21
N ALA A 330 -14.95 -0.11 2.66
CA ALA A 330 -14.76 -1.39 3.34
C ALA A 330 -13.77 -2.25 2.55
N TYR A 331 -12.95 -3.02 3.28
CA TYR A 331 -12.01 -3.97 2.73
C TYR A 331 -12.35 -5.38 3.13
N ALA A 332 -12.27 -6.26 2.15
CA ALA A 332 -12.34 -7.68 2.33
C ALA A 332 -11.15 -8.36 1.64
N VAL A 333 -10.74 -9.51 2.15
CA VAL A 333 -9.66 -10.29 1.59
C VAL A 333 -10.20 -11.67 1.19
N PRO A 334 -10.02 -12.07 -0.08
CA PRO A 334 -10.50 -13.37 -0.55
C PRO A 334 -9.73 -14.51 0.09
N ILE A 335 -10.28 -15.72 0.03
CA ILE A 335 -9.63 -16.94 0.47
C ILE A 335 -9.52 -17.90 -0.72
N PRO A 336 -8.28 -18.14 -1.24
CA PRO A 336 -7.00 -17.56 -0.83
C PRO A 336 -6.82 -16.11 -1.30
N ALA A 337 -5.97 -15.34 -0.61
CA ALA A 337 -5.54 -14.01 -1.06
C ALA A 337 -4.37 -14.11 -2.05
N LEU A 338 -3.54 -15.14 -1.90
CA LEU A 338 -2.37 -15.43 -2.75
C LEU A 338 -2.72 -16.56 -3.72
N GLY A 339 -3.32 -16.24 -4.86
CA GLY A 339 -3.67 -17.24 -5.85
C GLY A 339 -5.03 -16.99 -6.52
N ASP A 340 -5.60 -18.07 -7.05
CA ASP A 340 -6.86 -17.99 -7.77
C ASP A 340 -8.05 -18.19 -6.84
N PHE A 341 -9.11 -17.43 -7.09
CA PHE A 341 -10.38 -17.49 -6.38
C PHE A 341 -11.53 -17.11 -7.33
N ASP A 342 -12.74 -17.50 -6.98
CA ASP A 342 -13.95 -17.07 -7.68
C ASP A 342 -14.40 -15.70 -7.20
N GLU A 343 -14.29 -14.69 -8.07
CA GLU A 343 -14.58 -13.30 -7.72
C GLU A 343 -16.01 -13.08 -7.26
N ALA A 344 -16.99 -13.73 -7.90
CA ALA A 344 -18.40 -13.55 -7.57
C ALA A 344 -18.72 -14.08 -6.17
N THR A 345 -18.19 -15.25 -5.84
CA THR A 345 -18.31 -15.87 -4.50
C THR A 345 -17.67 -14.99 -3.43
N GLU A 346 -16.47 -14.48 -3.68
CA GLU A 346 -15.74 -13.67 -2.70
C GLU A 346 -16.37 -12.28 -2.50
N ILE A 347 -16.89 -11.66 -3.57
CA ILE A 347 -17.64 -10.40 -3.48
C ILE A 347 -18.93 -10.62 -2.67
N GLU A 348 -19.72 -11.67 -2.99
CA GLU A 348 -20.98 -11.93 -2.29
C GLU A 348 -20.74 -12.23 -0.79
N ALA A 349 -19.70 -13.01 -0.46
CA ALA A 349 -19.34 -13.26 0.94
C ALA A 349 -18.99 -11.96 1.68
N SER A 350 -18.32 -11.02 1.00
CA SER A 350 -17.96 -9.71 1.55
C SER A 350 -19.18 -8.80 1.77
N LEU A 351 -20.10 -8.78 0.80
CA LEU A 351 -21.34 -8.03 0.90
C LEU A 351 -22.28 -8.63 1.96
N GLN A 352 -22.27 -9.95 2.11
CA GLN A 352 -23.04 -10.62 3.15
C GLN A 352 -22.52 -10.26 4.57
N ASP A 353 -21.20 -10.14 4.74
CA ASP A 353 -20.63 -9.65 6.01
C ASP A 353 -21.11 -8.22 6.32
N LEU A 354 -21.19 -7.33 5.33
CA LEU A 354 -21.71 -5.97 5.52
C LEU A 354 -23.20 -5.97 5.91
N ARG A 355 -24.02 -6.86 5.32
CA ARG A 355 -25.45 -7.02 5.70
C ARG A 355 -25.60 -7.56 7.13
N ASP A 356 -24.77 -8.53 7.52
CA ASP A 356 -24.81 -9.14 8.85
C ASP A 356 -24.36 -8.15 9.94
N GLU A 357 -23.32 -7.34 9.65
CA GLU A 357 -22.78 -6.37 10.60
C GLU A 357 -23.63 -5.10 10.70
N PHE A 358 -24.25 -4.67 9.60
CA PHE A 358 -24.99 -3.41 9.51
C PHE A 358 -26.34 -3.58 8.80
N PRO A 359 -27.45 -3.77 9.53
CA PRO A 359 -28.79 -3.90 8.91
C PRO A 359 -29.14 -2.70 8.01
N GLY A 360 -28.65 -1.50 8.29
CA GLY A 360 -28.85 -0.30 7.48
C GLY A 360 -28.16 -0.37 6.10
N PHE A 361 -27.21 -1.27 5.93
CA PHE A 361 -26.53 -1.49 4.63
C PHE A 361 -27.49 -1.92 3.51
N ALA A 362 -28.65 -2.52 3.85
CA ALA A 362 -29.68 -2.85 2.87
C ALA A 362 -30.19 -1.63 2.06
N LYS A 363 -30.04 -0.41 2.60
CA LYS A 363 -30.43 0.86 1.95
C LYS A 363 -29.21 1.58 1.32
N ALA A 364 -28.03 0.95 1.30
CA ALA A 364 -26.82 1.59 0.82
C ALA A 364 -26.85 1.81 -0.70
N LYS A 365 -26.38 2.97 -1.12
CA LYS A 365 -26.02 3.24 -2.50
C LYS A 365 -24.62 2.66 -2.74
N MET A 366 -24.53 1.61 -3.55
CA MET A 366 -23.25 1.05 -3.97
C MET A 366 -22.60 1.97 -4.99
N LEU A 367 -21.38 2.40 -4.73
CA LEU A 367 -20.59 3.27 -5.61
C LEU A 367 -19.59 2.47 -6.44
N SER A 368 -18.85 1.58 -5.80
CA SER A 368 -17.97 0.66 -6.52
C SER A 368 -17.67 -0.59 -5.70
N VAL A 369 -17.49 -1.72 -6.40
CA VAL A 369 -16.85 -2.94 -5.87
C VAL A 369 -15.70 -3.26 -6.79
N ARG A 370 -14.49 -3.32 -6.25
CA ARG A 370 -13.27 -3.45 -7.04
C ARG A 370 -12.41 -4.57 -6.49
N VAL A 371 -12.19 -5.59 -7.31
CA VAL A 371 -11.26 -6.67 -7.01
C VAL A 371 -9.87 -6.26 -7.46
N MET A 372 -8.95 -6.12 -6.51
CA MET A 372 -7.56 -5.79 -6.79
C MET A 372 -6.76 -7.09 -6.88
N ARG A 373 -6.33 -7.48 -8.10
CA ARG A 373 -5.55 -8.68 -8.39
C ARG A 373 -4.75 -8.54 -9.69
N GLY A 374 -3.98 -9.53 -10.05
CA GLY A 374 -3.24 -9.59 -11.32
C GLY A 374 -2.23 -8.44 -11.46
N GLU A 375 -2.41 -7.62 -12.48
CA GLU A 375 -1.56 -6.44 -12.74
C GLU A 375 -1.78 -5.28 -11.76
N TRP A 376 -2.91 -5.29 -11.06
CA TRP A 376 -3.29 -4.25 -10.10
C TRP A 376 -3.62 -4.85 -8.71
N PRO A 377 -2.69 -5.59 -8.09
CA PRO A 377 -2.94 -6.30 -6.83
C PRO A 377 -3.04 -5.33 -5.64
N ALA A 378 -3.62 -5.80 -4.54
CA ALA A 378 -3.62 -5.04 -3.28
C ALA A 378 -2.20 -4.73 -2.81
N GLN A 379 -1.34 -5.74 -2.83
CA GLN A 379 0.11 -5.61 -2.67
C GLN A 379 0.81 -6.39 -3.77
N ARG A 380 1.90 -5.84 -4.31
CA ARG A 380 2.71 -6.53 -5.33
C ARG A 380 3.47 -7.73 -4.76
N SER A 381 3.69 -7.72 -3.46
CA SER A 381 4.13 -8.91 -2.73
C SER A 381 3.63 -8.88 -1.29
N CYS A 382 3.11 -10.00 -0.81
CA CYS A 382 2.83 -10.21 0.60
C CYS A 382 4.12 -10.05 1.42
N ALA A 383 4.03 -9.45 2.61
CA ALA A 383 5.18 -9.23 3.48
C ALA A 383 5.92 -10.54 3.79
N GLY A 384 7.23 -10.53 3.65
CA GLY A 384 8.08 -11.70 3.80
C GLY A 384 8.44 -12.40 2.48
N PHE A 385 7.85 -11.96 1.36
CA PHE A 385 8.15 -12.46 0.01
C PHE A 385 8.66 -11.32 -0.89
N ASP A 386 9.44 -10.43 -0.32
CA ASP A 386 9.94 -9.24 -0.98
C ASP A 386 11.24 -9.51 -1.73
N MET A 387 11.48 -8.77 -2.81
CA MET A 387 12.74 -8.80 -3.53
C MET A 387 13.67 -7.68 -3.08
N PRO A 388 14.99 -7.79 -3.33
CA PRO A 388 15.91 -6.67 -3.19
C PRO A 388 15.50 -5.49 -4.07
N GLN A 389 15.84 -4.29 -3.61
CA GLN A 389 15.64 -3.05 -4.37
C GLN A 389 16.61 -2.94 -5.56
N ASP A 390 17.83 -3.46 -5.38
CA ASP A 390 18.87 -3.49 -6.40
C ASP A 390 18.55 -4.50 -7.51
N THR A 391 19.00 -4.19 -8.71
CA THR A 391 18.78 -5.00 -9.90
C THR A 391 20.11 -5.39 -10.58
N PRO A 392 20.11 -6.30 -11.53
CA PRO A 392 21.28 -6.56 -12.37
C PRO A 392 21.72 -5.38 -13.24
N LEU A 393 20.84 -4.36 -13.45
CA LEU A 393 21.20 -3.15 -14.16
C LEU A 393 21.69 -2.11 -13.15
N ALA A 394 22.93 -1.64 -13.30
CA ALA A 394 23.66 -0.91 -12.27
C ALA A 394 23.06 0.46 -11.92
N ASN A 395 22.29 1.05 -12.84
CA ASN A 395 21.65 2.35 -12.66
C ASN A 395 20.11 2.29 -12.56
N LEU A 396 19.53 1.10 -12.31
CA LEU A 396 18.10 0.93 -12.13
C LEU A 396 17.78 0.29 -10.76
N TRP A 397 16.86 0.93 -10.02
CA TRP A 397 16.34 0.43 -8.73
C TRP A 397 14.83 0.34 -8.75
N HIS A 398 14.32 -0.64 -8.01
CA HIS A 398 12.89 -0.74 -7.74
C HIS A 398 12.50 0.00 -6.46
N VAL A 399 11.26 0.51 -6.43
CA VAL A 399 10.64 1.09 -5.24
C VAL A 399 9.21 0.57 -5.09
N GLY A 400 8.66 0.70 -3.88
CA GLY A 400 7.30 0.30 -3.56
C GLY A 400 7.23 -1.03 -2.81
N ASP A 401 6.03 -1.57 -2.74
CA ASP A 401 5.64 -2.67 -1.85
C ASP A 401 6.09 -4.09 -2.28
N ALA A 402 6.83 -4.20 -3.37
CA ALA A 402 7.47 -5.45 -3.78
C ALA A 402 8.94 -5.58 -3.30
N VAL A 403 9.53 -4.49 -2.84
CA VAL A 403 10.94 -4.37 -2.45
C VAL A 403 11.10 -3.68 -1.09
N LYS A 404 10.05 -3.74 -0.28
CA LYS A 404 10.04 -3.20 1.08
C LYS A 404 10.89 -4.04 2.02
N ASP A 405 11.30 -3.43 3.13
CA ASP A 405 11.95 -4.16 4.22
C ASP A 405 11.02 -5.23 4.79
N TYR A 406 11.63 -6.30 5.28
CA TYR A 406 10.92 -7.41 5.89
C TYR A 406 9.95 -6.94 6.99
N GLY A 407 8.70 -7.38 6.89
CA GLY A 407 7.65 -7.03 7.83
C GLY A 407 7.13 -5.59 7.72
N ASP A 408 7.52 -4.83 6.71
CA ASP A 408 6.96 -3.52 6.41
C ASP A 408 5.69 -3.60 5.56
N GLY A 409 4.94 -2.50 5.52
CA GLY A 409 3.72 -2.37 4.72
C GLY A 409 3.30 -0.91 4.55
N GLY A 410 2.28 -0.68 3.75
CA GLY A 410 1.64 0.61 3.58
C GLY A 410 2.45 1.64 2.79
N THR A 411 2.02 2.90 2.87
CA THR A 411 2.64 4.03 2.18
C THR A 411 4.00 4.41 2.77
N GLN A 412 4.22 4.15 4.06
CA GLN A 412 5.52 4.37 4.71
C GLN A 412 6.62 3.50 4.11
N ALA A 413 6.33 2.21 3.88
CA ALA A 413 7.28 1.30 3.23
C ALA A 413 7.63 1.78 1.81
N CYS A 414 6.63 2.27 1.06
CA CYS A 414 6.85 2.84 -0.26
C CYS A 414 7.73 4.10 -0.21
N ALA A 415 7.48 5.00 0.75
CA ALA A 415 8.28 6.21 0.94
C ALA A 415 9.73 5.88 1.37
N TYR A 416 9.90 4.88 2.23
CA TYR A 416 11.21 4.39 2.65
C TYR A 416 12.01 3.86 1.47
N THR A 417 11.42 2.96 0.67
CA THR A 417 12.10 2.44 -0.54
C THR A 417 12.41 3.54 -1.55
N GLY A 418 11.51 4.55 -1.67
CA GLY A 418 11.73 5.75 -2.48
C GLY A 418 12.94 6.56 -2.02
N ARG A 419 13.11 6.74 -0.69
CA ARG A 419 14.28 7.42 -0.10
C ARG A 419 15.57 6.68 -0.42
N GLU A 420 15.60 5.37 -0.19
CA GLU A 420 16.81 4.57 -0.39
C GLU A 420 17.24 4.57 -1.87
N ALA A 421 16.29 4.40 -2.82
CA ALA A 421 16.61 4.46 -4.24
C ALA A 421 17.08 5.85 -4.68
N ALA A 422 16.44 6.92 -4.18
CA ALA A 422 16.88 8.28 -4.47
C ALA A 422 18.30 8.53 -3.96
N ASN A 423 18.64 8.08 -2.75
CA ASN A 423 20.00 8.21 -2.20
C ASN A 423 21.05 7.48 -3.07
N LYS A 424 20.72 6.25 -3.54
CA LYS A 424 21.60 5.50 -4.45
C LYS A 424 21.79 6.24 -5.78
N ALA A 425 20.69 6.73 -6.37
CA ALA A 425 20.74 7.49 -7.62
C ALA A 425 21.54 8.79 -7.48
N ILE A 426 21.34 9.57 -6.42
CA ILE A 426 22.10 10.79 -6.14
C ILE A 426 23.59 10.48 -6.04
N LYS A 427 23.95 9.44 -5.25
CA LYS A 427 25.35 9.02 -5.10
C LYS A 427 25.98 8.65 -6.44
N LEU A 428 25.28 7.94 -7.30
CA LEU A 428 25.79 7.57 -8.64
C LEU A 428 25.94 8.81 -9.53
N LEU A 429 24.95 9.71 -9.52
CA LEU A 429 24.98 10.95 -10.33
C LEU A 429 26.09 11.92 -9.91
N ASP A 430 26.39 12.00 -8.62
CA ASP A 430 27.45 12.87 -8.10
C ASP A 430 28.86 12.30 -8.33
N ALA A 431 28.99 10.97 -8.44
CA ALA A 431 30.28 10.32 -8.73
C ALA A 431 30.71 10.44 -10.19
N VAL A 432 29.76 10.65 -11.12
CA VAL A 432 30.01 10.79 -12.57
C VAL A 432 29.52 12.17 -13.00
N PRO A 433 30.38 13.19 -13.12
CA PRO A 433 30.00 14.50 -13.64
C PRO A 433 29.37 14.39 -15.05
N ALA A 434 28.45 15.32 -15.37
CA ALA A 434 27.71 15.36 -16.63
C ALA A 434 28.59 15.66 -17.84
#